data_ec194c2824653d1e5ff7168f6888d09d
#
_entry.id   ec194c2824653d1e5ff7168f6888d09d
#
_cell.length_a   1.000
_cell.length_b   1.000
_cell.length_c   1.000
_cell.angle_alpha   90.00
_cell.angle_beta   90.00
_cell.angle_gamma   90.00
#
_symmetry.space_group_name_H-M   'P 1'
#
loop_
_entity.id
_entity.type
_entity.pdbx_description
1 polymer ?
#
loop_
_entity_poly.entity_id
_entity_poly.type
_entity_poly.pdbx_seq_one_letter_code
_entity_poly.pdbx_strand_id
1 'polypeptide(L)'
;MITDPIIIRIGEVVRLGHGGEREAARRRFAEIWDEIGGEQGDPLQRCTLAHAMADMQDDVREELIWDQRALAAVGLITDARVAEAGVSVPR
;
A
#
# COMPACT_ATOMS: atom_id res chain seq x y z
N MET A 1 -8.07 -14.45 6.83
CA MET A 1 -8.43 -14.06 5.43
C MET A 1 -8.56 -12.54 5.34
N ILE A 2 -7.91 -11.93 4.37
CA ILE A 2 -8.01 -10.48 4.15
C ILE A 2 -9.39 -10.16 3.58
N THR A 3 -10.10 -9.24 4.22
CA THR A 3 -11.46 -8.86 3.85
C THR A 3 -11.58 -7.42 3.34
N ASP A 4 -10.56 -6.59 3.55
CA ASP A 4 -10.56 -5.21 3.08
C ASP A 4 -10.41 -5.16 1.55
N PRO A 5 -11.40 -4.63 0.80
CA PRO A 5 -11.34 -4.60 -0.67
C PRO A 5 -10.15 -3.83 -1.23
N ILE A 6 -9.72 -2.76 -0.55
CA ILE A 6 -8.56 -1.97 -0.98
C ILE A 6 -7.28 -2.77 -0.81
N ILE A 7 -7.11 -3.46 0.32
CA ILE A 7 -5.93 -4.31 0.55
C ILE A 7 -5.87 -5.43 -0.49
N ILE A 8 -7.01 -6.04 -0.83
CA ILE A 8 -7.09 -7.07 -1.87
C ILE A 8 -6.67 -6.50 -3.23
N ARG A 9 -7.16 -5.32 -3.59
CA ARG A 9 -6.79 -4.65 -4.85
C ARG A 9 -5.30 -4.34 -4.91
N ILE A 10 -4.72 -3.86 -3.80
CA ILE A 10 -3.28 -3.61 -3.73
C ILE A 10 -2.50 -4.90 -4.03
N GLY A 11 -2.91 -6.02 -3.45
CA GLY A 11 -2.30 -7.32 -3.72
C GLY A 11 -2.37 -7.73 -5.18
N GLU A 12 -3.48 -7.47 -5.86
CA GLU A 12 -3.63 -7.74 -7.29
C GLU A 12 -2.67 -6.91 -8.13
N VAL A 13 -2.50 -5.64 -7.79
CA VAL A 13 -1.60 -4.74 -8.50
C VAL A 13 -0.13 -5.12 -8.24
N VAL A 14 0.20 -5.58 -7.04
CA VAL A 14 1.53 -6.13 -6.75
C VAL A 14 1.85 -7.29 -7.69
N ARG A 15 0.90 -8.21 -7.89
CA ARG A 15 1.09 -9.32 -8.83
C ARG A 15 1.30 -8.84 -10.26
N LEU A 16 0.56 -7.82 -10.67
CA LEU A 16 0.73 -7.20 -11.99
C LEU A 16 2.16 -6.69 -12.17
N GLY A 17 2.66 -5.97 -11.18
CA GLY A 17 4.03 -5.43 -11.19
C GLY A 17 5.10 -6.51 -11.20
N HIS A 18 4.92 -7.57 -10.42
CA HIS A 18 5.84 -8.72 -10.39
C HIS A 18 5.83 -9.49 -11.72
N GLY A 19 4.75 -9.41 -12.48
CA GLY A 19 4.66 -9.98 -13.81
C GLY A 19 5.34 -9.17 -14.90
N GLY A 20 6.05 -8.09 -14.54
CA GLY A 20 6.79 -7.25 -15.48
C GLY A 20 6.10 -5.95 -15.85
N GLU A 21 4.86 -5.74 -15.41
CA GLU A 21 4.08 -4.54 -15.72
C GLU A 21 4.25 -3.45 -14.65
N ARG A 22 5.51 -3.09 -14.38
CA ARG A 22 5.84 -2.16 -13.27
C ARG A 22 5.24 -0.77 -13.47
N GLU A 23 5.30 -0.24 -14.69
CA GLU A 23 4.74 1.08 -14.98
C GLU A 23 3.22 1.11 -14.82
N ALA A 24 2.54 0.07 -15.33
CA ALA A 24 1.10 -0.07 -15.16
C ALA A 24 0.72 -0.21 -13.69
N ALA A 25 1.51 -0.96 -12.91
CA ALA A 25 1.31 -1.09 -11.48
C ALA A 25 1.43 0.26 -10.76
N ARG A 26 2.44 1.05 -11.09
CA ARG A 26 2.61 2.40 -10.50
C ARG A 26 1.41 3.29 -10.80
N ARG A 27 0.89 3.26 -12.01
CA ARG A 27 -0.31 4.05 -12.38
C ARG A 27 -1.52 3.63 -11.58
N ARG A 28 -1.73 2.33 -11.43
CA ARG A 28 -2.86 1.80 -10.65
C ARG A 28 -2.73 2.14 -9.17
N PHE A 29 -1.54 2.05 -8.61
CA PHE A 29 -1.31 2.45 -7.22
C PHE A 29 -1.59 3.94 -7.02
N ALA A 30 -1.21 4.80 -7.98
CA ALA A 30 -1.49 6.22 -7.90
C ALA A 30 -3.01 6.50 -7.88
N GLU A 31 -3.77 5.77 -8.71
CA GLU A 31 -5.23 5.87 -8.72
C GLU A 31 -5.82 5.44 -7.37
N ILE A 32 -5.35 4.33 -6.81
CA ILE A 32 -5.82 3.84 -5.51
C ILE A 32 -5.46 4.84 -4.40
N TRP A 33 -4.27 5.43 -4.46
CA TRP A 33 -3.83 6.45 -3.51
C TRP A 33 -4.80 7.63 -3.47
N ASP A 34 -5.20 8.13 -4.63
CA ASP A 34 -6.18 9.22 -4.72
C ASP A 34 -7.53 8.77 -4.19
N GLU A 35 -7.94 7.56 -4.53
CA GLU A 35 -9.24 6.98 -4.15
C GLU A 35 -9.39 6.84 -2.64
N ILE A 36 -8.32 6.45 -1.94
CA ILE A 36 -8.35 6.29 -0.47
C ILE A 36 -8.17 7.60 0.29
N GLY A 37 -7.93 8.71 -0.42
CA GLY A 37 -7.76 10.03 0.19
C GLY A 37 -6.31 10.44 0.42
N GLY A 38 -5.35 9.77 -0.20
CA GLY A 38 -3.94 10.09 -0.08
C GLY A 38 -3.47 10.04 1.37
N GLU A 39 -2.77 11.06 1.79
CA GLU A 39 -2.25 11.17 3.17
C GLU A 39 -3.34 11.36 4.23
N GLN A 40 -4.58 11.59 3.82
CA GLN A 40 -5.74 11.70 4.71
C GLN A 40 -6.50 10.39 4.84
N GLY A 41 -6.11 9.37 4.10
CA GLY A 41 -6.79 8.08 4.07
C GLY A 41 -6.52 7.21 5.30
N ASP A 42 -7.15 6.04 5.32
CA ASP A 42 -6.96 5.04 6.38
C ASP A 42 -5.48 4.64 6.51
N PRO A 43 -4.90 4.69 7.71
CA PRO A 43 -3.47 4.39 7.90
C PRO A 43 -3.01 3.01 7.40
N LEU A 44 -3.83 1.98 7.59
CA LEU A 44 -3.47 0.64 7.13
C LEU A 44 -3.40 0.58 5.60
N GLN A 45 -4.40 1.16 4.92
CA GLN A 45 -4.43 1.23 3.46
C GLN A 45 -3.26 2.05 2.93
N ARG A 46 -2.99 3.21 3.56
CA ARG A 46 -1.85 4.07 3.18
C ARG A 46 -0.51 3.35 3.33
N CYS A 47 -0.30 2.70 4.46
CA CYS A 47 0.95 1.98 4.74
C CYS A 47 1.17 0.86 3.72
N THR A 48 0.15 0.03 3.51
CA THR A 48 0.21 -1.09 2.58
C THR A 48 0.49 -0.61 1.15
N LEU A 49 -0.23 0.42 0.71
CA LEU A 49 -0.08 0.96 -0.64
C LEU A 49 1.29 1.62 -0.83
N ALA A 50 1.71 2.46 0.12
CA ALA A 50 2.98 3.17 0.01
C ALA A 50 4.18 2.21 0.00
N HIS A 51 4.13 1.15 0.81
CA HIS A 51 5.16 0.12 0.80
C HIS A 51 5.22 -0.60 -0.56
N ALA A 52 4.05 -0.97 -1.10
CA ALA A 52 3.96 -1.62 -2.40
C ALA A 52 4.43 -0.68 -3.53
N MET A 53 4.07 0.60 -3.45
CA MET A 53 4.52 1.60 -4.44
C MET A 53 6.03 1.77 -4.40
N ALA A 54 6.64 1.79 -3.20
CA ALA A 54 8.09 1.89 -3.05
C ALA A 54 8.80 0.74 -3.78
N ASP A 55 8.29 -0.47 -3.66
CA ASP A 55 8.86 -1.66 -4.32
C ASP A 55 8.79 -1.59 -5.85
N MET A 56 7.90 -0.78 -6.39
CA MET A 56 7.71 -0.64 -7.84
C MET A 56 8.50 0.52 -8.45
N GLN A 57 9.24 1.28 -7.64
CA GLN A 57 10.01 2.41 -8.15
C GLN A 57 11.35 1.97 -8.72
N ASP A 58 11.77 2.63 -9.80
CA ASP A 58 13.08 2.45 -10.40
C ASP A 58 14.06 3.54 -9.91
N ASP A 59 13.52 4.68 -9.47
CA ASP A 59 14.29 5.80 -8.93
C ASP A 59 14.36 5.69 -7.41
N VAL A 60 15.59 5.70 -6.88
CA VAL A 60 15.87 5.60 -5.45
C VAL A 60 15.19 6.73 -4.65
N ARG A 61 15.10 7.94 -5.22
CA ARG A 61 14.47 9.08 -4.54
C ARG A 61 12.96 8.86 -4.40
N GLU A 62 12.33 8.35 -5.43
CA GLU A 62 10.90 8.03 -5.40
C GLU A 62 10.62 6.88 -4.43
N GLU A 63 11.47 5.86 -4.42
CA GLU A 63 11.38 4.76 -3.47
C GLU A 63 11.42 5.29 -2.03
N LEU A 64 12.37 6.17 -1.72
CA LEU A 64 12.51 6.76 -0.39
C LEU A 64 11.26 7.54 0.02
N ILE A 65 10.70 8.34 -0.88
CA ILE A 65 9.49 9.12 -0.61
C ILE A 65 8.35 8.19 -0.19
N TRP A 66 8.15 7.10 -0.94
CA TRP A 66 7.09 6.15 -0.62
C TRP A 66 7.35 5.36 0.65
N ASP A 67 8.60 4.98 0.91
CA ASP A 67 8.98 4.35 2.17
C ASP A 67 8.71 5.26 3.37
N GLN A 68 8.98 6.55 3.24
CA GLN A 68 8.69 7.54 4.29
C GLN A 68 7.18 7.68 4.52
N ARG A 69 6.38 7.64 3.46
CA ARG A 69 4.91 7.68 3.57
C ARG A 69 4.38 6.44 4.30
N ALA A 70 4.94 5.27 4.01
CA ALA A 70 4.58 4.04 4.70
C ALA A 70 4.93 4.13 6.19
N LEU A 71 6.12 4.60 6.50
CA LEU A 71 6.60 4.75 7.87
C LEU A 71 5.74 5.74 8.67
N ALA A 72 5.36 6.86 8.06
CA ALA A 72 4.49 7.85 8.69
C ALA A 72 3.12 7.27 9.05
N ALA A 73 2.60 6.35 8.24
CA ALA A 73 1.30 5.74 8.47
C ALA A 73 1.34 4.61 9.51
N VAL A 74 2.46 3.87 9.59
CA VAL A 74 2.55 2.66 10.41
C VAL A 74 2.26 2.93 11.89
N GLY A 75 2.70 4.05 12.42
CA GLY A 75 2.48 4.43 13.81
C GLY A 75 1.02 4.76 14.16
N LEU A 76 0.18 4.93 13.14
CA LEU A 76 -1.24 5.25 13.29
C LEU A 76 -2.14 4.02 13.17
N ILE A 77 -1.58 2.87 12.83
CA ILE A 77 -2.33 1.63 12.63
C ILE A 77 -2.61 1.02 14.00
N THR A 78 -3.87 0.65 14.24
CA THR A 78 -4.27 -0.03 15.48
C THR A 78 -4.43 -1.53 15.27
N ASP A 79 -4.30 -2.31 16.33
CA ASP A 79 -4.53 -3.76 16.30
C ASP A 79 -5.98 -4.07 15.88
N ALA A 80 -6.93 -3.25 16.35
CA ALA A 80 -8.33 -3.40 15.98
C ALA A 80 -8.54 -3.24 14.47
N ARG A 81 -7.85 -2.26 13.86
CA ARG A 81 -7.95 -2.04 12.41
C ARG A 81 -7.35 -3.19 11.61
N VAL A 82 -6.23 -3.74 12.08
CA VAL A 82 -5.59 -4.89 11.44
C VAL A 82 -6.51 -6.12 11.49
N ALA A 83 -7.10 -6.36 12.65
CA ALA A 83 -8.06 -7.47 12.83
C ALA A 83 -9.28 -7.31 11.92
N GLU A 84 -9.82 -6.10 11.81
CA GLU A 84 -10.96 -5.78 10.96
C GLU A 84 -10.68 -6.08 9.49
N ALA A 85 -9.47 -5.79 9.02
CA ALA A 85 -9.07 -6.05 7.64
C ALA A 85 -8.75 -7.53 7.36
N GLY A 86 -8.68 -8.35 8.40
CA GLY A 86 -8.35 -9.77 8.27
C GLY A 86 -6.86 -10.03 8.00
N VAL A 87 -6.00 -9.07 8.30
CA VAL A 87 -4.56 -9.19 8.12
C VAL A 87 -3.95 -9.89 9.33
N SER A 88 -3.10 -10.90 9.09
CA SER A 88 -2.37 -11.56 10.16
C SER A 88 -1.22 -10.68 10.65
N VAL A 89 -1.14 -10.52 11.97
CA VAL A 89 -0.04 -9.77 12.60
C VAL A 89 1.03 -10.77 13.02
N PRO A 90 2.26 -10.66 12.53
CA PRO A 90 3.37 -11.49 12.99
C PRO A 90 3.63 -11.22 14.47
N ARG A 91 3.81 -12.27 15.22
CA ARG A 91 4.14 -12.19 16.64
C ARG A 91 5.58 -12.53 16.90
#